data_a7189c5ff762a9e0c9b7d3c2527513b8
#
_entry.id   a7189c5ff762a9e0c9b7d3c2527513b8
#
_cell.length_a   1.000
_cell.length_b   1.000
_cell.length_c   1.000
_cell.angle_alpha   90.00
_cell.angle_beta   90.00
_cell.angle_gamma   90.00
#
_symmetry.space_group_name_H-M   'P 1'
#
loop_
_entity.id
_entity.type
_entity.pdbx_description
1 polymer ?
#
loop_
_entity_poly.entity_id
_entity_poly.type
_entity_poly.pdbx_seq_one_letter_code
_entity_poly.pdbx_strand_id
1 'polypeptide(L)'
;MESETVLYSADFCCDDPFLRRGEIFSDITFYPYPGGLFTYIEKYCKIKKDFNCIYNYVYTCLQYRGDYMSELLRVENLHVAVGGKTLLHGINLTVNTGEVHVIMGVNGAGKSTLLHAIMGNPAYEITEGHVYFEGEDITELSTDKRARLGIFLSFQNPVSIAGITTENFIRTAKTTISGKQQRLFPFKRLLKSRMEGLAMDPSCGDRYLNDGFSGGERKKSEILQMRILEPKLAMLDETDSGLDVDAVRIVSRNISEFHNENNSLLLITHLNQI
;
A
#
# COMPACT_ATOMS: atom_id res chain seq x y z
N MET A 1 18.20 -25.68 -4.07
CA MET A 1 16.78 -25.80 -3.72
C MET A 1 16.15 -24.50 -4.19
N GLU A 2 15.47 -24.59 -5.31
CA GLU A 2 14.73 -23.48 -5.89
C GLU A 2 13.53 -23.19 -4.98
N SER A 3 13.44 -21.97 -4.45
CA SER A 3 12.27 -21.54 -3.70
C SER A 3 11.15 -21.29 -4.70
N GLU A 4 10.16 -22.16 -4.72
CA GLU A 4 8.98 -22.00 -5.55
C GLU A 4 8.21 -20.75 -5.13
N THR A 5 7.90 -20.01 -6.13
CA THR A 5 7.21 -18.74 -6.05
C THR A 5 5.76 -18.97 -6.51
N VAL A 6 4.76 -18.64 -5.69
CA VAL A 6 3.33 -18.93 -5.94
C VAL A 6 2.53 -17.64 -6.08
N LEU A 7 1.87 -17.49 -7.21
CA LEU A 7 0.92 -16.43 -7.51
C LEU A 7 -0.50 -17.02 -7.45
N TYR A 8 -1.39 -16.36 -6.72
CA TYR A 8 -2.79 -16.74 -6.68
C TYR A 8 -3.64 -15.67 -7.33
N SER A 9 -4.36 -15.99 -8.39
CA SER A 9 -5.47 -15.20 -8.86
C SER A 9 -6.77 -15.93 -8.53
N ALA A 10 -7.69 -15.29 -7.86
CA ALA A 10 -8.99 -15.86 -7.58
C ALA A 10 -10.07 -14.93 -8.17
N ASP A 11 -10.74 -15.39 -9.23
CA ASP A 11 -11.96 -14.77 -9.71
C ASP A 11 -13.13 -15.30 -8.86
N PHE A 12 -13.60 -14.50 -7.90
CA PHE A 12 -14.76 -14.83 -7.10
C PHE A 12 -15.94 -13.92 -7.43
N CYS A 13 -16.99 -14.47 -7.97
CA CYS A 13 -18.28 -13.82 -8.12
C CYS A 13 -19.21 -14.26 -6.98
N CYS A 14 -19.65 -13.33 -6.13
CA CYS A 14 -20.38 -13.61 -4.88
C CYS A 14 -21.79 -14.22 -5.05
N ASP A 15 -22.31 -14.34 -6.27
CA ASP A 15 -23.65 -14.89 -6.57
C ASP A 15 -23.62 -16.23 -7.29
N ASP A 16 -22.48 -16.92 -7.36
CA ASP A 16 -22.38 -18.23 -7.99
C ASP A 16 -22.97 -19.33 -7.08
N PRO A 17 -24.01 -20.05 -7.53
CA PRO A 17 -24.63 -21.15 -6.77
C PRO A 17 -23.67 -22.32 -6.48
N PHE A 18 -22.51 -22.40 -7.14
CA PHE A 18 -21.48 -23.43 -6.91
C PHE A 18 -20.64 -23.18 -5.65
N LEU A 19 -20.51 -21.93 -5.17
CA LEU A 19 -19.84 -21.61 -3.90
C LEU A 19 -20.51 -22.23 -2.66
N ARG A 20 -21.76 -22.62 -2.78
CA ARG A 20 -22.50 -23.31 -1.68
C ARG A 20 -22.10 -24.77 -1.51
N ARG A 21 -21.30 -25.37 -2.39
CA ARG A 21 -20.95 -26.80 -2.39
C ARG A 21 -19.50 -27.10 -1.96
N GLY A 22 -18.68 -26.11 -1.59
CA GLY A 22 -17.32 -26.37 -1.09
C GLY A 22 -16.34 -26.89 -2.15
N GLU A 23 -16.58 -26.64 -3.44
CA GLU A 23 -15.68 -27.04 -4.52
C GLU A 23 -14.53 -26.03 -4.67
N ILE A 24 -13.30 -26.54 -4.71
CA ILE A 24 -12.06 -25.78 -4.80
C ILE A 24 -11.85 -25.36 -6.26
N PHE A 25 -11.61 -24.08 -6.50
CA PHE A 25 -11.41 -23.53 -7.84
C PHE A 25 -10.04 -23.91 -8.44
N SER A 26 -10.03 -24.19 -9.75
CA SER A 26 -8.90 -24.75 -10.48
C SER A 26 -8.07 -23.74 -11.30
N ASP A 27 -8.42 -22.43 -11.30
CA ASP A 27 -7.73 -21.46 -12.17
C ASP A 27 -6.83 -20.53 -11.35
N ILE A 28 -5.62 -21.05 -11.09
CA ILE A 28 -4.52 -20.31 -10.49
C ILE A 28 -3.52 -20.03 -11.61
N THR A 29 -3.29 -18.76 -11.94
CA THR A 29 -2.28 -18.36 -12.91
C THR A 29 -0.97 -18.04 -12.18
N PHE A 30 0.10 -18.77 -12.50
CA PHE A 30 1.41 -18.57 -11.93
C PHE A 30 2.29 -17.77 -12.89
N TYR A 31 2.92 -16.69 -12.40
CA TYR A 31 3.93 -15.94 -13.12
C TYR A 31 5.24 -15.96 -12.32
N PRO A 32 6.22 -16.81 -12.68
CA PRO A 32 7.52 -16.82 -12.03
C PRO A 32 8.38 -15.65 -12.50
N TYR A 33 8.88 -14.85 -11.55
CA TYR A 33 9.89 -13.83 -11.83
C TYR A 33 11.27 -14.27 -11.36
N PRO A 34 12.35 -13.93 -12.09
CA PRO A 34 13.73 -14.17 -11.64
C PRO A 34 13.98 -13.36 -10.35
N GLY A 35 14.33 -14.05 -9.26
CA GLY A 35 14.63 -13.39 -7.97
C GLY A 35 13.64 -13.65 -6.84
N GLY A 36 12.57 -14.42 -7.04
CA GLY A 36 11.67 -14.85 -5.95
C GLY A 36 10.73 -13.76 -5.43
N LEU A 37 10.40 -12.77 -6.25
CA LEU A 37 9.40 -11.75 -5.97
C LEU A 37 8.05 -12.13 -6.57
N PHE A 38 6.96 -11.97 -5.80
CA PHE A 38 5.62 -12.35 -6.22
C PHE A 38 4.66 -11.19 -6.16
N THR A 39 3.80 -11.10 -7.17
CA THR A 39 2.68 -10.17 -7.18
C THR A 39 1.39 -10.96 -7.24
N TYR A 40 0.49 -10.71 -6.31
CA TYR A 40 -0.88 -11.17 -6.36
C TYR A 40 -1.76 -10.03 -6.84
N ILE A 41 -2.52 -10.26 -7.91
CA ILE A 41 -3.45 -9.28 -8.47
C ILE A 41 -4.86 -9.72 -8.08
N GLU A 42 -5.52 -8.90 -7.31
CA GLU A 42 -6.92 -9.12 -6.97
C GLU A 42 -7.80 -8.08 -7.67
N LYS A 43 -8.68 -8.58 -8.53
CA LYS A 43 -9.78 -7.81 -9.07
C LYS A 43 -11.00 -8.03 -8.22
N TYR A 44 -11.29 -7.10 -7.33
CA TYR A 44 -12.57 -6.86 -6.66
C TYR A 44 -13.33 -7.94 -5.90
N CYS A 45 -13.54 -7.78 -4.59
CA CYS A 45 -14.61 -8.44 -3.85
C CYS A 45 -15.15 -7.59 -2.68
N LYS A 46 -16.47 -7.50 -2.52
CA LYS A 46 -17.10 -6.87 -1.35
C LYS A 46 -17.13 -7.83 -0.17
N ILE A 47 -16.51 -7.44 0.95
CA ILE A 47 -16.45 -8.22 2.18
C ILE A 47 -17.83 -8.33 2.84
N LYS A 48 -18.28 -9.53 3.19
CA LYS A 48 -19.29 -9.79 4.22
C LYS A 48 -18.67 -9.75 5.62
N LYS A 49 -19.38 -9.18 6.55
CA LYS A 49 -19.02 -8.60 7.84
C LYS A 49 -18.33 -9.46 8.91
N ASP A 50 -17.89 -10.70 8.71
CA ASP A 50 -17.61 -11.59 9.84
C ASP A 50 -16.31 -12.41 9.79
N PHE A 51 -15.17 -11.88 9.29
CA PHE A 51 -13.90 -12.61 9.38
C PHE A 51 -12.70 -11.81 9.86
N ASN A 52 -12.00 -12.37 10.86
CA ASN A 52 -10.81 -11.89 11.51
C ASN A 52 -9.56 -12.21 10.69
N CYS A 53 -8.90 -11.24 10.17
CA CYS A 53 -7.47 -11.17 9.87
C CYS A 53 -7.19 -10.34 8.62
N ILE A 54 -6.00 -9.84 8.48
CA ILE A 54 -5.44 -9.20 7.28
C ILE A 54 -5.67 -10.02 6.01
N TYR A 55 -5.81 -11.34 6.13
CA TYR A 55 -6.23 -12.23 5.05
C TYR A 55 -7.56 -11.83 4.38
N ASN A 56 -8.45 -11.19 5.11
CA ASN A 56 -9.73 -10.74 4.57
C ASN A 56 -9.63 -9.46 3.75
N TYR A 57 -8.48 -8.78 3.76
CA TYR A 57 -8.16 -7.73 2.82
C TYR A 57 -8.05 -8.22 1.38
N VAL A 58 -7.59 -9.45 1.24
CA VAL A 58 -7.35 -10.09 -0.04
C VAL A 58 -8.65 -10.55 -0.70
N TYR A 59 -9.78 -10.57 0.01
CA TYR A 59 -11.06 -11.09 -0.49
C TYR A 59 -12.13 -10.00 -0.57
N THR A 60 -12.01 -9.12 -1.55
CA THR A 60 -13.11 -8.23 -1.91
C THR A 60 -13.34 -8.30 -3.41
N CYS A 61 -14.37 -9.03 -3.83
CA CYS A 61 -14.70 -9.21 -5.25
C CYS A 61 -15.35 -7.99 -5.88
N LEU A 62 -14.99 -7.73 -7.11
CA LEU A 62 -15.50 -6.73 -7.99
C LEU A 62 -16.58 -7.23 -8.90
N GLN A 63 -17.63 -6.44 -8.99
CA GLN A 63 -18.50 -6.52 -10.16
C GLN A 63 -17.81 -5.86 -11.36
N TYR A 64 -17.63 -6.68 -12.38
CA TYR A 64 -17.18 -6.30 -13.70
C TYR A 64 -18.08 -5.19 -14.27
N ARG A 65 -17.54 -4.00 -14.44
CA ARG A 65 -17.97 -3.05 -15.45
C ARG A 65 -16.83 -2.96 -16.45
N GLY A 66 -17.10 -3.43 -17.64
CA GLY A 66 -16.16 -3.42 -18.74
C GLY A 66 -15.98 -2.00 -19.33
N ASP A 67 -15.38 -1.12 -18.53
CA ASP A 67 -14.90 0.17 -19.00
C ASP A 67 -13.39 0.22 -18.69
N TYR A 68 -12.60 0.61 -19.65
CA TYR A 68 -11.15 0.67 -19.71
C TYR A 68 -10.53 1.07 -18.36
N MET A 69 -9.98 0.10 -17.62
CA MET A 69 -9.14 0.38 -16.46
C MET A 69 -7.86 1.04 -17.00
N SER A 70 -7.63 2.29 -16.61
CA SER A 70 -6.43 3.01 -17.04
C SER A 70 -5.22 2.52 -16.27
N GLU A 71 -4.10 2.30 -16.96
CA GLU A 71 -2.81 1.99 -16.34
C GLU A 71 -2.42 3.13 -15.38
N LEU A 72 -2.25 2.82 -14.10
CA LEU A 72 -1.83 3.78 -13.09
C LEU A 72 -0.33 3.75 -12.87
N LEU A 73 0.24 2.55 -12.69
CA LEU A 73 1.67 2.33 -12.49
C LEU A 73 2.15 1.25 -13.44
N ARG A 74 3.27 1.49 -14.12
CA ARG A 74 3.98 0.49 -14.89
C ARG A 74 5.47 0.55 -14.58
N VAL A 75 6.02 -0.59 -14.26
CA VAL A 75 7.45 -0.83 -14.00
C VAL A 75 7.97 -1.75 -15.09
N GLU A 76 9.00 -1.35 -15.81
CA GLU A 76 9.57 -2.10 -16.92
C GLU A 76 11.03 -2.41 -16.67
N ASN A 77 11.37 -3.70 -16.70
CA ASN A 77 12.75 -4.23 -16.61
C ASN A 77 13.57 -3.55 -15.49
N LEU A 78 12.96 -3.34 -14.32
CA LEU A 78 13.56 -2.53 -13.24
C LEU A 78 14.70 -3.28 -12.55
N HIS A 79 15.90 -2.72 -12.62
CA HIS A 79 17.06 -3.14 -11.86
C HIS A 79 17.38 -2.09 -10.80
N VAL A 80 17.61 -2.52 -9.56
CA VAL A 80 17.86 -1.59 -8.44
C VAL A 80 19.09 -2.04 -7.67
N ALA A 81 20.00 -1.09 -7.41
CA ALA A 81 21.18 -1.28 -6.57
C ALA A 81 21.08 -0.47 -5.27
N VAL A 82 21.67 -1.00 -4.20
CA VAL A 82 21.84 -0.31 -2.91
C VAL A 82 23.29 -0.50 -2.47
N GLY A 83 24.01 0.62 -2.26
CA GLY A 83 25.43 0.57 -1.89
C GLY A 83 26.29 -0.20 -2.89
N GLY A 84 25.99 -0.11 -4.18
CA GLY A 84 26.72 -0.80 -5.26
C GLY A 84 26.38 -2.29 -5.44
N LYS A 85 25.45 -2.85 -4.65
CA LYS A 85 24.97 -4.22 -4.80
C LYS A 85 23.59 -4.24 -5.45
N THR A 86 23.44 -4.90 -6.60
CA THR A 86 22.14 -5.08 -7.25
C THR A 86 21.26 -6.02 -6.41
N LEU A 87 20.04 -5.57 -6.12
CA LEU A 87 19.05 -6.30 -5.33
C LEU A 87 17.83 -6.71 -6.16
N LEU A 88 17.46 -5.92 -7.16
CA LEU A 88 16.39 -6.27 -8.10
C LEU A 88 16.95 -6.46 -9.49
N HIS A 89 16.42 -7.46 -10.20
CA HIS A 89 16.94 -7.92 -11.50
C HIS A 89 15.80 -8.05 -12.50
N GLY A 90 15.47 -6.95 -13.21
CA GLY A 90 14.51 -6.97 -14.31
C GLY A 90 13.05 -7.16 -13.89
N ILE A 91 12.60 -6.43 -12.87
CA ILE A 91 11.20 -6.50 -12.39
C ILE A 91 10.28 -5.82 -13.38
N ASN A 92 9.17 -6.49 -13.69
CA ASN A 92 8.06 -5.94 -14.45
C ASN A 92 6.78 -6.01 -13.60
N LEU A 93 6.03 -4.91 -13.54
CA LEU A 93 4.79 -4.81 -12.77
C LEU A 93 3.88 -3.78 -13.42
N THR A 94 2.61 -4.12 -13.58
CA THR A 94 1.57 -3.17 -13.98
C THR A 94 0.46 -3.16 -12.96
N VAL A 95 0.03 -1.97 -12.53
CA VAL A 95 -1.09 -1.74 -11.62
C VAL A 95 -2.05 -0.79 -12.31
N ASN A 96 -3.30 -1.23 -12.51
CA ASN A 96 -4.35 -0.37 -13.04
C ASN A 96 -5.06 0.40 -11.92
N THR A 97 -5.76 1.46 -12.28
CA THR A 97 -6.58 2.23 -11.33
C THR A 97 -7.65 1.31 -10.71
N GLY A 98 -7.82 1.39 -9.39
CA GLY A 98 -8.79 0.58 -8.65
C GLY A 98 -8.32 -0.84 -8.31
N GLU A 99 -7.07 -1.21 -8.63
CA GLU A 99 -6.55 -2.55 -8.28
C GLU A 99 -5.87 -2.58 -6.92
N VAL A 100 -5.92 -3.77 -6.29
CA VAL A 100 -5.14 -4.11 -5.09
C VAL A 100 -4.14 -5.20 -5.46
N HIS A 101 -2.86 -4.89 -5.33
CA HIS A 101 -1.78 -5.84 -5.54
C HIS A 101 -1.14 -6.21 -4.21
N VAL A 102 -0.92 -7.50 -3.98
CA VAL A 102 -0.20 -8.00 -2.81
C VAL A 102 1.13 -8.60 -3.26
N ILE A 103 2.23 -8.05 -2.74
CA ILE A 103 3.57 -8.55 -2.98
C ILE A 103 3.96 -9.49 -1.83
N MET A 104 4.26 -10.74 -2.16
CA MET A 104 4.67 -11.75 -1.22
C MET A 104 6.04 -12.30 -1.57
N GLY A 105 6.72 -12.88 -0.59
CA GLY A 105 8.02 -13.50 -0.79
C GLY A 105 8.81 -13.57 0.51
N VAL A 106 9.89 -14.34 0.49
CA VAL A 106 10.78 -14.51 1.66
C VAL A 106 11.44 -13.19 2.07
N ASN A 107 11.90 -13.13 3.32
CA ASN A 107 12.67 -11.98 3.79
C ASN A 107 13.95 -11.82 2.94
N GLY A 108 14.25 -10.58 2.57
CA GLY A 108 15.38 -10.28 1.70
C GLY A 108 15.13 -10.47 0.19
N ALA A 109 13.91 -10.83 -0.24
CA ALA A 109 13.58 -10.97 -1.66
C ALA A 109 13.48 -9.64 -2.42
N GLY A 110 13.66 -8.49 -1.76
CA GLY A 110 13.63 -7.18 -2.41
C GLY A 110 12.25 -6.49 -2.44
N LYS A 111 11.26 -7.00 -1.69
CA LYS A 111 9.90 -6.42 -1.67
C LYS A 111 9.92 -4.92 -1.30
N SER A 112 10.47 -4.55 -0.14
CA SER A 112 10.61 -3.17 0.29
C SER A 112 11.50 -2.35 -0.64
N THR A 113 12.55 -2.98 -1.22
CA THR A 113 13.41 -2.35 -2.23
C THR A 113 12.60 -1.87 -3.43
N LEU A 114 11.65 -2.68 -3.92
CA LEU A 114 10.75 -2.30 -5.01
C LEU A 114 9.92 -1.07 -4.66
N LEU A 115 9.27 -1.05 -3.49
CA LEU A 115 8.46 0.09 -3.08
C LEU A 115 9.29 1.37 -2.92
N HIS A 116 10.49 1.26 -2.33
CA HIS A 116 11.40 2.39 -2.19
C HIS A 116 11.91 2.91 -3.54
N ALA A 117 12.20 2.03 -4.49
CA ALA A 117 12.60 2.43 -5.85
C ALA A 117 11.44 3.13 -6.58
N ILE A 118 10.21 2.59 -6.51
CA ILE A 118 9.01 3.22 -7.07
C ILE A 118 8.77 4.60 -6.42
N MET A 119 9.05 4.77 -5.13
CA MET A 119 8.92 6.06 -4.44
C MET A 119 10.07 7.04 -4.77
N GLY A 120 11.14 6.58 -5.41
CA GLY A 120 12.30 7.43 -5.76
C GLY A 120 13.16 7.78 -4.55
N ASN A 121 13.32 6.84 -3.62
CA ASN A 121 14.22 7.01 -2.48
C ASN A 121 15.68 6.98 -2.99
N PRO A 122 16.48 8.05 -2.75
CA PRO A 122 17.82 8.20 -3.32
C PRO A 122 18.84 7.14 -2.86
N ALA A 123 18.54 6.36 -1.80
CA ALA A 123 19.37 5.24 -1.38
C ALA A 123 19.23 4.02 -2.29
N TYR A 124 18.22 3.99 -3.15
CA TYR A 124 17.87 2.88 -4.05
C TYR A 124 18.05 3.35 -5.49
N GLU A 125 19.22 3.07 -6.04
CA GLU A 125 19.62 3.50 -7.38
C GLU A 125 18.97 2.60 -8.44
N ILE A 126 18.18 3.18 -9.33
CA ILE A 126 17.67 2.48 -10.52
C ILE A 126 18.81 2.46 -11.54
N THR A 127 19.34 1.25 -11.82
CA THR A 127 20.48 1.06 -12.75
C THR A 127 20.03 0.75 -14.16
N GLU A 128 18.86 0.14 -14.32
CA GLU A 128 18.22 -0.15 -15.61
C GLU A 128 16.71 -0.17 -15.44
N GLY A 129 15.99 0.03 -16.56
CA GLY A 129 14.52 0.01 -16.60
C GLY A 129 13.89 1.33 -16.27
N HIS A 130 12.56 1.34 -16.28
CA HIS A 130 11.76 2.55 -16.14
C HIS A 130 10.58 2.35 -15.20
N VAL A 131 10.14 3.44 -14.60
CA VAL A 131 8.92 3.53 -13.78
C VAL A 131 8.02 4.60 -14.41
N TYR A 132 6.81 4.20 -14.80
CA TYR A 132 5.79 5.10 -15.37
C TYR A 132 4.63 5.23 -14.40
N PHE A 133 4.09 6.43 -14.27
CA PHE A 133 2.91 6.71 -13.49
C PHE A 133 1.93 7.56 -14.31
N GLU A 134 0.69 7.07 -14.50
CA GLU A 134 -0.29 7.68 -15.40
C GLU A 134 0.26 7.93 -16.82
N GLY A 135 1.11 7.02 -17.30
CA GLY A 135 1.74 7.09 -18.62
C GLY A 135 2.99 7.98 -18.72
N GLU A 136 3.32 8.75 -17.67
CA GLU A 136 4.52 9.60 -17.64
C GLU A 136 5.71 8.86 -17.02
N ASP A 137 6.90 8.95 -17.60
CA ASP A 137 8.13 8.42 -17.04
C ASP A 137 8.55 9.23 -15.80
N ILE A 138 8.53 8.58 -14.64
CA ILE A 138 8.90 9.19 -13.36
C ILE A 138 10.26 8.69 -12.83
N THR A 139 11.02 7.94 -13.62
CA THR A 139 12.25 7.26 -13.19
C THR A 139 13.24 8.23 -12.54
N GLU A 140 13.42 9.42 -13.11
CA GLU A 140 14.34 10.45 -12.61
C GLU A 140 13.68 11.47 -11.65
N LEU A 141 12.37 11.32 -11.35
CA LEU A 141 11.71 12.26 -10.46
C LEU A 141 12.07 12.00 -8.99
N SER A 142 12.32 13.07 -8.27
CA SER A 142 12.55 13.04 -6.81
C SER A 142 11.31 12.59 -6.04
N THR A 143 11.52 12.05 -4.84
CA THR A 143 10.47 11.53 -3.95
C THR A 143 9.33 12.53 -3.71
N ASP A 144 9.66 13.82 -3.52
CA ASP A 144 8.64 14.87 -3.30
C ASP A 144 7.76 15.11 -4.54
N LYS A 145 8.34 15.03 -5.75
CA LYS A 145 7.59 15.14 -7.00
C LYS A 145 6.67 13.95 -7.20
N ARG A 146 7.14 12.72 -6.94
CA ARG A 146 6.31 11.50 -7.00
C ARG A 146 5.18 11.54 -5.97
N ALA A 147 5.43 12.04 -4.75
CA ALA A 147 4.39 12.25 -3.75
C ALA A 147 3.31 13.24 -4.21
N ARG A 148 3.69 14.31 -4.92
CA ARG A 148 2.73 15.28 -5.49
C ARG A 148 1.89 14.71 -6.63
N LEU A 149 2.40 13.72 -7.36
CA LEU A 149 1.61 12.99 -8.36
C LEU A 149 0.53 12.10 -7.73
N GLY A 150 0.64 11.83 -6.42
CA GLY A 150 -0.32 11.02 -5.68
C GLY A 150 0.20 9.63 -5.31
N ILE A 151 1.51 9.44 -5.26
CA ILE A 151 2.13 8.20 -4.75
C ILE A 151 2.41 8.36 -3.25
N PHE A 152 2.02 7.39 -2.45
CA PHE A 152 2.26 7.34 -1.01
C PHE A 152 2.98 6.03 -0.65
N LEU A 153 3.93 6.11 0.27
CA LEU A 153 4.62 4.96 0.85
C LEU A 153 4.51 5.02 2.37
N SER A 154 3.94 3.98 3.00
CA SER A 154 4.10 3.77 4.44
C SER A 154 5.45 3.11 4.71
N PHE A 155 6.11 3.53 5.79
CA PHE A 155 7.39 2.96 6.17
C PHE A 155 7.23 1.77 7.13
N GLN A 156 8.04 0.73 6.94
CA GLN A 156 8.11 -0.38 7.88
C GLN A 156 8.43 0.12 9.31
N ASN A 157 9.36 1.09 9.42
CA ASN A 157 9.74 1.74 10.66
C ASN A 157 9.59 3.26 10.53
N PRO A 158 8.41 3.84 10.86
CA PRO A 158 8.19 5.27 10.76
C PRO A 158 9.14 6.06 11.68
N VAL A 159 9.77 7.09 11.11
CA VAL A 159 10.74 7.94 11.82
C VAL A 159 10.01 8.96 12.70
N SER A 160 10.57 9.27 13.87
CA SER A 160 10.11 10.36 14.71
C SER A 160 10.72 11.69 14.25
N ILE A 161 9.91 12.75 14.16
CA ILE A 161 10.35 14.08 13.79
C ILE A 161 10.02 15.06 14.93
N ALA A 162 11.03 15.44 15.69
CA ALA A 162 10.89 16.45 16.73
C ALA A 162 10.66 17.85 16.13
N GLY A 163 9.90 18.67 16.84
CA GLY A 163 9.68 20.08 16.48
C GLY A 163 8.49 20.34 15.55
N ILE A 164 7.90 19.30 14.94
CA ILE A 164 6.67 19.44 14.16
C ILE A 164 5.59 18.52 14.72
N THR A 165 4.40 19.08 15.02
CA THR A 165 3.27 18.28 15.49
C THR A 165 2.69 17.44 14.34
N THR A 166 2.08 16.31 14.68
CA THR A 166 1.39 15.42 13.71
C THR A 166 0.37 16.21 12.89
N GLU A 167 -0.43 17.07 13.55
CA GLU A 167 -1.38 17.95 12.85
C GLU A 167 -0.70 18.85 11.81
N ASN A 168 0.34 19.58 12.23
CA ASN A 168 1.01 20.53 11.33
C ASN A 168 1.72 19.81 10.17
N PHE A 169 2.34 18.66 10.43
CA PHE A 169 2.97 17.86 9.40
C PHE A 169 1.96 17.44 8.33
N ILE A 170 0.86 16.78 8.73
CA ILE A 170 -0.13 16.25 7.78
C ILE A 170 -0.85 17.40 7.05
N ARG A 171 -1.17 18.50 7.75
CA ARG A 171 -1.80 19.69 7.16
C ARG A 171 -0.91 20.33 6.10
N THR A 172 0.38 20.44 6.38
CA THR A 172 1.37 21.00 5.43
C THR A 172 1.53 20.07 4.22
N ALA A 173 1.64 18.76 4.44
CA ALA A 173 1.71 17.77 3.37
C ALA A 173 0.46 17.81 2.48
N LYS A 174 -0.76 17.81 3.06
CA LYS A 174 -2.03 17.93 2.31
C LYS A 174 -2.10 19.22 1.51
N THR A 175 -1.64 20.35 2.09
CA THR A 175 -1.57 21.65 1.39
C THR A 175 -0.63 21.56 0.18
N THR A 176 0.55 20.98 0.37
CA THR A 176 1.58 20.87 -0.68
C THR A 176 1.14 19.97 -1.83
N ILE A 177 0.53 18.81 -1.51
CA ILE A 177 0.07 17.84 -2.51
C ILE A 177 -1.14 18.40 -3.27
N SER A 178 -2.15 18.94 -2.56
CA SER A 178 -3.38 19.43 -3.21
C SER A 178 -3.25 20.81 -3.87
N GLY A 179 -2.16 21.56 -3.58
CA GLY A 179 -2.01 22.96 -4.00
C GLY A 179 -3.01 23.91 -3.33
N LYS A 180 -3.84 23.42 -2.40
CA LYS A 180 -4.90 24.20 -1.74
C LYS A 180 -4.62 24.33 -0.25
N GLN A 181 -4.59 25.58 0.24
CA GLN A 181 -4.37 25.86 1.67
C GLN A 181 -5.46 25.21 2.53
N GLN A 182 -5.06 24.39 3.49
CA GLN A 182 -5.94 23.75 4.44
C GLN A 182 -6.27 24.70 5.59
N ARG A 183 -7.54 25.09 5.70
CA ARG A 183 -8.02 25.94 6.82
C ARG A 183 -7.95 25.17 8.13
N LEU A 184 -7.46 25.81 9.20
CA LEU A 184 -7.13 25.15 10.47
C LEU A 184 -8.33 24.40 11.09
N PHE A 185 -9.46 25.06 11.30
CA PHE A 185 -10.60 24.45 11.98
C PHE A 185 -11.24 23.28 11.22
N PRO A 186 -11.53 23.40 9.89
CA PRO A 186 -11.99 22.25 9.12
C PRO A 186 -11.01 21.09 9.13
N PHE A 187 -9.70 21.38 9.03
CA PHE A 187 -8.66 20.36 9.05
C PHE A 187 -8.59 19.64 10.41
N LYS A 188 -8.61 20.37 11.53
CA LYS A 188 -8.67 19.77 12.89
C LYS A 188 -9.86 18.83 13.06
N ARG A 189 -11.03 19.20 12.54
CA ARG A 189 -12.22 18.35 12.58
C ARG A 189 -12.03 17.07 11.76
N LEU A 190 -11.47 17.19 10.55
CA LEU A 190 -11.13 16.04 9.70
C LEU A 190 -10.14 15.12 10.40
N LEU A 191 -9.02 15.68 10.91
CA LEU A 191 -7.97 14.94 11.61
C LEU A 191 -8.58 14.16 12.79
N LYS A 192 -9.34 14.82 13.65
CA LYS A 192 -10.00 14.19 14.81
C LYS A 192 -10.91 13.03 14.38
N SER A 193 -11.76 13.24 13.39
CA SER A 193 -12.65 12.18 12.87
C SER A 193 -11.88 10.97 12.32
N ARG A 194 -10.76 11.20 11.62
CA ARG A 194 -9.92 10.10 11.10
C ARG A 194 -9.18 9.37 12.24
N MET A 195 -8.71 10.11 13.27
CA MET A 195 -8.10 9.53 14.47
C MET A 195 -9.08 8.66 15.24
N GLU A 196 -10.33 9.11 15.44
CA GLU A 196 -11.39 8.33 16.06
C GLU A 196 -11.65 7.01 15.30
N GLY A 197 -11.67 7.04 13.96
CA GLY A 197 -11.80 5.84 13.12
C GLY A 197 -10.65 4.84 13.28
N LEU A 198 -9.47 5.31 13.68
CA LEU A 198 -8.28 4.50 13.95
C LEU A 198 -8.13 4.12 15.44
N ALA A 199 -9.10 4.48 16.29
CA ALA A 199 -9.00 4.36 17.74
C ALA A 199 -7.65 4.91 18.26
N MET A 200 -7.28 6.11 17.79
CA MET A 200 -6.13 6.88 18.25
C MET A 200 -6.58 7.95 19.23
N ASP A 201 -5.76 8.20 20.27
CA ASP A 201 -5.99 9.32 21.16
C ASP A 201 -5.90 10.66 20.38
N PRO A 202 -6.92 11.53 20.43
CA PRO A 202 -6.88 12.84 19.78
C PRO A 202 -5.67 13.70 20.17
N SER A 203 -5.10 13.52 21.37
CA SER A 203 -3.90 14.23 21.83
C SER A 203 -2.65 13.93 20.98
N CYS A 204 -2.62 12.78 20.28
CA CYS A 204 -1.56 12.45 19.34
C CYS A 204 -1.43 13.48 18.20
N GLY A 205 -2.50 14.23 17.88
CA GLY A 205 -2.45 15.33 16.91
C GLY A 205 -1.54 16.49 17.33
N ASP A 206 -1.52 16.79 18.62
CA ASP A 206 -0.73 17.88 19.19
C ASP A 206 0.71 17.47 19.57
N ARG A 207 1.01 16.14 19.59
CA ARG A 207 2.35 15.60 19.82
C ARG A 207 3.21 15.68 18.56
N TYR A 208 4.53 15.71 18.75
CA TYR A 208 5.45 15.63 17.62
C TYR A 208 5.26 14.32 16.85
N LEU A 209 5.46 14.38 15.54
CA LEU A 209 5.22 13.25 14.64
C LEU A 209 6.01 12.02 15.09
N ASN A 210 5.27 10.96 15.44
CA ASN A 210 5.78 9.67 15.91
C ASN A 210 6.67 9.73 17.18
N ASP A 211 6.82 10.89 17.83
CA ASP A 211 7.64 11.03 19.02
C ASP A 211 6.92 10.49 20.26
N GLY A 212 7.57 9.53 20.92
CA GLY A 212 6.98 8.79 22.04
C GLY A 212 5.76 7.94 21.69
N PHE A 213 5.49 7.69 20.39
CA PHE A 213 4.43 6.77 19.98
C PHE A 213 4.87 5.33 20.16
N SER A 214 3.95 4.47 20.62
CA SER A 214 4.12 3.02 20.58
C SER A 214 4.22 2.51 19.13
N GLY A 215 4.68 1.28 18.93
CA GLY A 215 4.74 0.68 17.60
C GLY A 215 3.38 0.68 16.89
N GLY A 216 2.31 0.35 17.62
CA GLY A 216 0.95 0.38 17.08
C GLY A 216 0.46 1.80 16.74
N GLU A 217 0.74 2.80 17.59
CA GLU A 217 0.39 4.20 17.31
C GLU A 217 1.13 4.73 16.08
N ARG A 218 2.42 4.38 15.88
CA ARG A 218 3.19 4.77 14.70
C ARG A 218 2.56 4.21 13.42
N LYS A 219 2.18 2.94 13.40
CA LYS A 219 1.51 2.33 12.24
C LYS A 219 0.13 2.92 11.97
N LYS A 220 -0.66 3.16 13.02
CA LYS A 220 -1.92 3.91 12.88
C LYS A 220 -1.70 5.32 12.36
N SER A 221 -0.60 5.99 12.75
CA SER A 221 -0.22 7.31 12.24
C SER A 221 0.09 7.30 10.73
N GLU A 222 0.72 6.25 10.21
CA GLU A 222 0.93 6.09 8.76
C GLU A 222 -0.41 5.93 8.01
N ILE A 223 -1.31 5.11 8.54
CA ILE A 223 -2.65 4.95 7.95
C ILE A 223 -3.47 6.25 8.05
N LEU A 224 -3.34 7.01 9.14
CA LEU A 224 -3.94 8.33 9.28
C LEU A 224 -3.46 9.28 8.19
N GLN A 225 -2.15 9.31 7.91
CA GLN A 225 -1.56 10.10 6.84
C GLN A 225 -2.15 9.69 5.48
N MET A 226 -2.16 8.41 5.14
CA MET A 226 -2.77 7.89 3.92
C MET A 226 -4.23 8.33 3.77
N ARG A 227 -5.04 8.16 4.83
CA ARG A 227 -6.48 8.52 4.84
C ARG A 227 -6.74 10.01 4.65
N ILE A 228 -5.81 10.88 5.06
CA ILE A 228 -5.94 12.33 4.92
C ILE A 228 -5.34 12.82 3.60
N LEU A 229 -4.21 12.27 3.17
CA LEU A 229 -3.53 12.67 1.93
C LEU A 229 -4.28 12.18 0.69
N GLU A 230 -5.01 11.07 0.77
CA GLU A 230 -5.84 10.50 -0.30
C GLU A 230 -5.03 10.27 -1.58
N PRO A 231 -3.96 9.46 -1.53
CA PRO A 231 -3.13 9.18 -2.70
C PRO A 231 -3.89 8.37 -3.76
N LYS A 232 -3.44 8.46 -5.02
CA LYS A 232 -3.90 7.60 -6.12
C LYS A 232 -3.32 6.18 -6.01
N LEU A 233 -2.06 6.07 -5.58
CA LEU A 233 -1.38 4.81 -5.29
C LEU A 233 -0.86 4.83 -3.86
N ALA A 234 -1.37 3.96 -3.00
CA ALA A 234 -0.83 3.74 -1.67
C ALA A 234 -0.03 2.45 -1.61
N MET A 235 1.26 2.57 -1.31
CA MET A 235 2.18 1.46 -1.12
C MET A 235 2.37 1.23 0.38
N LEU A 236 1.99 0.06 0.89
CA LEU A 236 1.98 -0.26 2.31
C LEU A 236 2.97 -1.39 2.60
N ASP A 237 4.03 -1.07 3.36
CA ASP A 237 5.10 -2.01 3.70
C ASP A 237 4.91 -2.57 5.11
N GLU A 238 4.46 -3.82 5.21
CA GLU A 238 4.29 -4.58 6.47
C GLU A 238 3.54 -3.80 7.56
N THR A 239 2.44 -3.14 7.20
CA THR A 239 1.64 -2.34 8.14
C THR A 239 0.98 -3.16 9.24
N ASP A 240 0.94 -4.47 9.09
CA ASP A 240 0.37 -5.47 10.00
C ASP A 240 1.36 -6.03 11.01
N SER A 241 2.66 -5.95 10.73
CA SER A 241 3.68 -6.58 11.57
C SER A 241 3.77 -5.93 12.96
N GLY A 242 3.81 -6.76 14.02
CA GLY A 242 3.98 -6.28 15.40
C GLY A 242 2.75 -5.57 16.00
N LEU A 243 1.59 -5.66 15.37
CA LEU A 243 0.32 -5.20 15.92
C LEU A 243 -0.39 -6.34 16.68
N ASP A 244 -1.17 -5.97 17.70
CA ASP A 244 -2.15 -6.89 18.29
C ASP A 244 -3.35 -7.08 17.36
N VAL A 245 -4.17 -8.09 17.64
CA VAL A 245 -5.32 -8.48 16.79
C VAL A 245 -6.32 -7.33 16.60
N ASP A 246 -6.54 -6.52 17.62
CA ASP A 246 -7.50 -5.42 17.56
C ASP A 246 -6.96 -4.25 16.73
N ALA A 247 -5.67 -3.92 16.89
CA ALA A 247 -5.00 -2.92 16.05
C ALA A 247 -4.96 -3.34 14.59
N VAL A 248 -4.69 -4.62 14.31
CA VAL A 248 -4.77 -5.20 12.97
C VAL A 248 -6.15 -4.98 12.36
N ARG A 249 -7.23 -5.33 13.06
CA ARG A 249 -8.61 -5.14 12.60
C ARG A 249 -8.93 -3.67 12.27
N ILE A 250 -8.47 -2.76 13.12
CA ILE A 250 -8.69 -1.31 12.94
C ILE A 250 -7.96 -0.82 11.70
N VAL A 251 -6.67 -1.14 11.57
CA VAL A 251 -5.84 -0.79 10.40
C VAL A 251 -6.47 -1.36 9.14
N SER A 252 -6.80 -2.64 9.16
CA SER A 252 -7.42 -3.37 8.06
C SER A 252 -8.70 -2.70 7.57
N ARG A 253 -9.62 -2.41 8.47
CA ARG A 253 -10.88 -1.72 8.13
C ARG A 253 -10.61 -0.35 7.49
N ASN A 254 -9.66 0.43 8.03
CA ASN A 254 -9.35 1.75 7.50
C ASN A 254 -8.74 1.73 6.11
N ILE A 255 -7.94 0.71 5.76
CA ILE A 255 -7.41 0.54 4.41
C ILE A 255 -8.55 0.11 3.47
N SER A 256 -9.45 -0.83 3.87
CA SER A 256 -10.63 -1.20 3.07
C SER A 256 -11.57 -0.03 2.79
N GLU A 257 -11.81 0.81 3.81
CA GLU A 257 -12.62 2.03 3.64
C GLU A 257 -11.94 3.11 2.81
N PHE A 258 -10.61 3.07 2.68
CA PHE A 258 -9.86 3.98 1.83
C PHE A 258 -9.95 3.55 0.36
N HIS A 259 -9.86 2.26 0.10
CA HIS A 259 -9.85 1.74 -1.26
C HIS A 259 -11.19 1.97 -1.97
N ASN A 260 -11.11 2.41 -3.22
CA ASN A 260 -12.24 2.63 -4.13
C ASN A 260 -11.77 2.54 -5.59
N GLU A 261 -12.68 2.72 -6.54
CA GLU A 261 -12.42 2.64 -7.98
C GLU A 261 -11.40 3.66 -8.53
N ASN A 262 -11.05 4.70 -7.75
CA ASN A 262 -10.16 5.77 -8.19
C ASN A 262 -8.76 5.71 -7.57
N ASN A 263 -8.50 4.73 -6.69
CA ASN A 263 -7.19 4.56 -6.08
C ASN A 263 -6.76 3.10 -6.06
N SER A 264 -5.47 2.86 -6.03
CA SER A 264 -4.89 1.51 -6.04
C SER A 264 -4.00 1.29 -4.82
N LEU A 265 -3.89 0.03 -4.43
CA LEU A 265 -3.08 -0.39 -3.30
C LEU A 265 -1.98 -1.37 -3.76
N LEU A 266 -0.79 -1.19 -3.23
CA LEU A 266 0.31 -2.14 -3.37
C LEU A 266 0.77 -2.53 -1.97
N LEU A 267 0.47 -3.75 -1.55
CA LEU A 267 0.64 -4.22 -0.18
C LEU A 267 1.78 -5.20 -0.08
N ILE A 268 2.64 -5.06 0.93
CA ILE A 268 3.57 -6.11 1.36
C ILE A 268 3.06 -6.68 2.68
N THR A 269 2.92 -8.00 2.74
CA THR A 269 2.54 -8.72 3.96
C THR A 269 3.32 -10.03 4.07
N HIS A 270 3.51 -10.51 5.29
CA HIS A 270 4.14 -11.80 5.58
C HIS A 270 3.08 -12.87 5.78
N LEU A 271 2.88 -13.74 4.77
CA LEU A 271 1.97 -14.89 4.84
C LEU A 271 2.47 -16.05 5.72
N ASN A 272 3.62 -15.94 6.35
CA ASN A 272 4.25 -17.05 7.08
C ASN A 272 3.83 -17.18 8.56
N GLN A 273 2.70 -16.59 8.96
CA GLN A 273 2.17 -16.74 10.33
C GLN A 273 0.77 -17.37 10.32
N ILE A 274 0.68 -18.57 9.73
CA ILE A 274 -0.38 -19.54 10.01
C ILE A 274 0.27 -20.81 10.50
#